data_33323eff55537cc13e0e3bea704a52f1
#
_entry.id   33323eff55537cc13e0e3bea704a52f1
#
_cell.length_a   1.000
_cell.length_b   1.000
_cell.length_c   1.000
_cell.angle_alpha   90.00
_cell.angle_beta   90.00
_cell.angle_gamma   90.00
#
_symmetry.space_group_name_H-M   'P 1'
#
loop_
_entity.id
_entity.type
_entity.pdbx_description
1 polymer ?
#
loop_
_entity_poly.entity_id
_entity_poly.type
_entity_poly.pdbx_seq_one_letter_code
_entity_poly.pdbx_strand_id
1 'polypeptide(L)'
;MNDLAIIILNYNSFDDTQREVDSLLKEGLLEKSIYVVDNDSKDKNDIEKLGFQKNINTILSNHNGGYAYGNNLAIKKALEDGKKYFLLLNPDIEISLAVIHKLYKDLHELPNLGMIGPRICYRNDRHKIFSDGGLLFPEKGFAGDHINYEKYKENVKASDYNYNINYVDGSALMFRKEILDNVGFMNETFFMYYEESEWCLRLLTKTKWRIAVNTQYEAYNLFTKRSSFYQYYMTRNRIWLCRLYNGNIKYVTKERWTLARRAIKKGKFSMGKAYVKGILHGIYSKI
;
A
#
# COMPACT_ATOMS: atom_id res chain seq x y z
N MET A 1 22.55 -6.17 0.53
CA MET A 1 21.10 -6.29 0.25
C MET A 1 20.76 -7.34 -0.83
N ASN A 2 21.56 -8.38 -0.98
CA ASN A 2 21.30 -9.44 -1.98
C ASN A 2 19.98 -10.20 -1.70
N ASP A 3 19.50 -10.14 -0.47
CA ASP A 3 18.29 -10.77 0.04
C ASP A 3 17.06 -9.82 0.10
N LEU A 4 17.17 -8.61 -0.47
CA LEU A 4 16.05 -7.66 -0.65
C LEU A 4 15.40 -7.85 -2.03
N ALA A 5 14.06 -7.84 -2.06
CA ALA A 5 13.25 -7.70 -3.27
C ALA A 5 12.53 -6.34 -3.23
N ILE A 6 12.63 -5.57 -4.30
CA ILE A 6 11.83 -4.37 -4.55
C ILE A 6 10.75 -4.76 -5.55
N ILE A 7 9.50 -4.68 -5.13
CA ILE A 7 8.34 -5.14 -5.88
C ILE A 7 7.56 -3.92 -6.36
N ILE A 8 7.44 -3.80 -7.68
CA ILE A 8 6.71 -2.71 -8.35
C ILE A 8 5.52 -3.32 -9.08
N LEU A 9 4.31 -2.91 -8.70
CA LEU A 9 3.08 -3.40 -9.30
C LEU A 9 2.60 -2.45 -10.39
N ASN A 10 2.71 -2.88 -11.64
CA ASN A 10 2.22 -2.15 -12.81
C ASN A 10 0.77 -2.52 -13.15
N TYR A 11 -0.05 -1.51 -13.38
CA TYR A 11 -1.34 -1.65 -14.05
C TYR A 11 -1.67 -0.42 -14.89
N ASN A 12 -1.48 -0.49 -16.21
CA ASN A 12 -1.63 0.62 -17.14
C ASN A 12 -0.84 1.90 -16.74
N SER A 13 0.35 1.74 -16.17
CA SER A 13 1.24 2.82 -15.68
C SER A 13 2.70 2.58 -16.08
N PHE A 14 2.91 2.11 -17.31
CA PHE A 14 4.23 1.73 -17.82
C PHE A 14 5.28 2.83 -17.67
N ASP A 15 4.95 4.07 -18.03
CA ASP A 15 5.90 5.20 -17.98
C ASP A 15 6.38 5.48 -16.55
N ASP A 16 5.50 5.37 -15.56
CA ASP A 16 5.85 5.53 -14.15
C ASP A 16 6.72 4.36 -13.68
N THR A 17 6.34 3.12 -14.05
CA THR A 17 7.10 1.90 -13.73
C THR A 17 8.51 1.96 -14.32
N GLN A 18 8.65 2.32 -15.60
CA GLN A 18 9.95 2.45 -16.26
C GLN A 18 10.82 3.51 -15.60
N ARG A 19 10.23 4.67 -15.29
CA ARG A 19 10.95 5.78 -14.62
C ARG A 19 11.49 5.36 -13.27
N GLU A 20 10.69 4.65 -12.46
CA GLU A 20 11.12 4.19 -11.14
C GLU A 20 12.21 3.13 -11.24
N VAL A 21 12.08 2.15 -12.15
CA VAL A 21 13.13 1.15 -12.43
C VAL A 21 14.42 1.83 -12.86
N ASP A 22 14.36 2.77 -13.83
CA ASP A 22 15.54 3.48 -14.32
C ASP A 22 16.21 4.33 -13.23
N SER A 23 15.42 4.96 -12.35
CA SER A 23 15.92 5.72 -11.20
C SER A 23 16.71 4.84 -10.24
N LEU A 24 16.13 3.72 -9.82
CA LEU A 24 16.77 2.78 -8.89
C LEU A 24 18.04 2.15 -9.46
N LEU A 25 18.03 1.75 -10.74
CA LEU A 25 19.21 1.20 -11.41
C LEU A 25 20.32 2.24 -11.55
N LYS A 26 19.99 3.50 -11.89
CA LYS A 26 20.94 4.61 -11.97
C LYS A 26 21.61 4.92 -10.63
N GLU A 27 20.91 4.74 -9.52
CA GLU A 27 21.45 4.88 -8.17
C GLU A 27 22.30 3.67 -7.73
N GLY A 28 22.37 2.60 -8.53
CA GLY A 28 23.23 1.43 -8.30
C GLY A 28 22.53 0.24 -7.64
N LEU A 29 21.19 0.19 -7.68
CA LEU A 29 20.48 -1.01 -7.25
C LEU A 29 20.79 -2.17 -8.19
N LEU A 30 20.94 -3.37 -7.65
CA LEU A 30 21.15 -4.59 -8.45
C LEU A 30 19.85 -4.98 -9.18
N GLU A 31 19.96 -5.26 -10.47
CA GLU A 31 18.83 -5.60 -11.36
C GLU A 31 18.00 -6.77 -10.81
N LYS A 32 18.68 -7.80 -10.28
CA LYS A 32 18.04 -9.00 -9.71
C LYS A 32 17.32 -8.77 -8.38
N SER A 33 17.39 -7.55 -7.83
CA SER A 33 16.57 -7.14 -6.69
C SER A 33 15.22 -6.55 -7.10
N ILE A 34 15.01 -6.23 -8.39
CA ILE A 34 13.78 -5.61 -8.90
C ILE A 34 12.85 -6.70 -9.45
N TYR A 35 11.59 -6.66 -9.00
CA TYR A 35 10.48 -7.50 -9.43
C TYR A 35 9.34 -6.61 -9.90
N VAL A 36 9.06 -6.61 -11.19
CA VAL A 36 7.93 -5.88 -11.78
C VAL A 36 6.82 -6.86 -12.10
N VAL A 37 5.64 -6.62 -11.55
CA VAL A 37 4.43 -7.39 -11.89
C VAL A 37 3.57 -6.57 -12.82
N ASP A 38 3.24 -7.12 -13.97
CA ASP A 38 2.14 -6.60 -14.78
C ASP A 38 0.82 -7.26 -14.37
N ASN A 39 -0.11 -6.47 -13.84
CA ASN A 39 -1.39 -6.95 -13.32
C ASN A 39 -2.48 -6.91 -14.39
N ASP A 40 -2.18 -7.46 -15.58
CA ASP A 40 -3.04 -7.53 -16.76
C ASP A 40 -3.31 -6.15 -17.40
N SER A 41 -2.24 -5.40 -17.68
CA SER A 41 -2.30 -4.15 -18.43
C SER A 41 -2.66 -4.38 -19.90
N LYS A 42 -3.07 -3.32 -20.59
CA LYS A 42 -3.38 -3.37 -22.03
C LYS A 42 -2.14 -3.69 -22.87
N ASP A 43 -0.99 -3.16 -22.47
CA ASP A 43 0.30 -3.28 -23.16
C ASP A 43 1.31 -4.11 -22.34
N LYS A 44 0.99 -5.38 -22.06
CA LYS A 44 1.86 -6.31 -21.31
C LYS A 44 3.26 -6.45 -21.89
N ASN A 45 3.36 -6.39 -23.24
CA ASN A 45 4.61 -6.56 -23.96
C ASN A 45 5.68 -5.53 -23.57
N ASP A 46 5.29 -4.34 -23.12
CA ASP A 46 6.23 -3.29 -22.74
C ASP A 46 6.95 -3.62 -21.42
N ILE A 47 6.25 -4.24 -20.46
CA ILE A 47 6.87 -4.75 -19.23
C ILE A 47 7.80 -5.93 -19.50
N GLU A 48 7.43 -6.84 -20.41
CA GLU A 48 8.28 -7.95 -20.81
C GLU A 48 9.57 -7.45 -21.47
N LYS A 49 9.47 -6.48 -22.40
CA LYS A 49 10.63 -5.83 -23.02
C LYS A 49 11.51 -5.12 -21.98
N LEU A 50 10.90 -4.39 -21.03
CA LEU A 50 11.64 -3.73 -19.95
C LEU A 50 12.44 -4.76 -19.14
N GLY A 51 11.83 -5.89 -18.80
CA GLY A 51 12.49 -6.99 -18.10
C GLY A 51 13.71 -7.51 -18.82
N PHE A 52 13.57 -7.78 -20.11
CA PHE A 52 14.68 -8.24 -20.96
C PHE A 52 15.79 -7.19 -21.07
N GLN A 53 15.44 -5.93 -21.40
CA GLN A 53 16.40 -4.84 -21.61
C GLN A 53 17.19 -4.48 -20.35
N LYS A 54 16.54 -4.52 -19.19
CA LYS A 54 17.14 -4.14 -17.91
C LYS A 54 17.61 -5.33 -17.08
N ASN A 55 17.43 -6.56 -17.57
CA ASN A 55 17.79 -7.81 -16.86
C ASN A 55 17.15 -7.92 -15.46
N ILE A 56 15.95 -7.39 -15.28
CA ILE A 56 15.15 -7.44 -14.05
C ILE A 56 14.15 -8.60 -14.07
N ASN A 57 13.54 -8.92 -12.92
CA ASN A 57 12.52 -9.97 -12.86
C ASN A 57 11.16 -9.37 -13.24
N THR A 58 10.46 -9.99 -14.19
CA THR A 58 9.12 -9.63 -14.60
C THR A 58 8.15 -10.78 -14.44
N ILE A 59 6.93 -10.48 -14.00
CA ILE A 59 5.84 -11.44 -13.80
C ILE A 59 4.62 -10.88 -14.53
N LEU A 60 4.11 -11.62 -15.50
CA LEU A 60 2.92 -11.25 -16.27
C LEU A 60 1.71 -11.99 -15.71
N SER A 61 0.78 -11.27 -15.12
CA SER A 61 -0.51 -11.84 -14.70
C SER A 61 -1.45 -12.02 -15.90
N ASN A 62 -2.34 -12.98 -15.81
CA ASN A 62 -3.38 -13.25 -16.82
C ASN A 62 -4.72 -12.58 -16.49
N HIS A 63 -4.83 -11.89 -15.36
CA HIS A 63 -5.99 -11.09 -14.98
C HIS A 63 -5.59 -10.03 -13.93
N ASN A 64 -6.33 -8.94 -13.87
CA ASN A 64 -6.19 -7.95 -12.80
C ASN A 64 -6.86 -8.45 -11.52
N GLY A 65 -6.08 -9.00 -10.61
CA GLY A 65 -6.56 -9.46 -9.29
C GLY A 65 -6.53 -8.38 -8.20
N GLY A 66 -6.15 -7.15 -8.52
CA GLY A 66 -6.01 -6.05 -7.54
C GLY A 66 -4.62 -5.96 -6.93
N TYR A 67 -4.46 -5.04 -5.96
CA TYR A 67 -3.17 -4.71 -5.36
C TYR A 67 -2.55 -5.89 -4.60
N ALA A 68 -3.33 -6.53 -3.72
CA ALA A 68 -2.83 -7.67 -2.93
C ALA A 68 -2.39 -8.84 -3.81
N TYR A 69 -3.21 -9.20 -4.79
CA TYR A 69 -2.93 -10.31 -5.70
C TYR A 69 -1.62 -10.12 -6.47
N GLY A 70 -1.47 -8.97 -7.14
CA GLY A 70 -0.27 -8.70 -7.93
C GLY A 70 1.00 -8.69 -7.07
N ASN A 71 0.97 -8.01 -5.93
CA ASN A 71 2.10 -8.01 -5.00
C ASN A 71 2.40 -9.42 -4.45
N ASN A 72 1.38 -10.21 -4.13
CA ASN A 72 1.57 -11.59 -3.66
C ASN A 72 2.24 -12.50 -4.71
N LEU A 73 1.99 -12.29 -6.01
CA LEU A 73 2.70 -13.01 -7.07
C LEU A 73 4.21 -12.74 -7.00
N ALA A 74 4.60 -11.48 -6.89
CA ALA A 74 6.01 -11.11 -6.79
C ALA A 74 6.65 -11.57 -5.48
N ILE A 75 5.94 -11.46 -4.35
CA ILE A 75 6.44 -11.95 -3.05
C ILE A 75 6.75 -13.45 -3.14
N LYS A 76 5.84 -14.26 -3.71
CA LYS A 76 6.05 -15.70 -3.89
C LYS A 76 7.28 -15.98 -4.75
N LYS A 77 7.41 -15.30 -5.90
CA LYS A 77 8.58 -15.45 -6.77
C LYS A 77 9.88 -15.04 -6.08
N ALA A 78 9.88 -13.93 -5.36
CA ALA A 78 11.06 -13.47 -4.63
C ALA A 78 11.45 -14.41 -3.46
N LEU A 79 10.47 -15.06 -2.81
CA LEU A 79 10.73 -16.11 -1.82
C LEU A 79 11.43 -17.33 -2.44
N GLU A 80 10.98 -17.78 -3.64
CA GLU A 80 11.63 -18.85 -4.39
C GLU A 80 13.07 -18.50 -4.75
N ASP A 81 13.35 -17.22 -5.03
CA ASP A 81 14.69 -16.68 -5.30
C ASP A 81 15.52 -16.43 -4.02
N GLY A 82 15.02 -16.84 -2.84
CA GLY A 82 15.73 -16.77 -1.56
C GLY A 82 15.73 -15.40 -0.89
N LYS A 83 14.86 -14.46 -1.32
CA LYS A 83 14.75 -13.14 -0.70
C LYS A 83 14.12 -13.23 0.71
N LYS A 84 14.57 -12.35 1.60
CA LYS A 84 14.15 -12.30 3.01
C LYS A 84 13.48 -11.00 3.40
N TYR A 85 13.75 -9.94 2.67
CA TYR A 85 13.18 -8.61 2.85
C TYR A 85 12.49 -8.17 1.57
N PHE A 86 11.37 -7.48 1.70
CA PHE A 86 10.52 -7.09 0.59
C PHE A 86 10.09 -5.65 0.75
N LEU A 87 10.25 -4.85 -0.28
CA LEU A 87 9.70 -3.50 -0.37
C LEU A 87 8.59 -3.50 -1.43
N LEU A 88 7.34 -3.30 -1.01
CA LEU A 88 6.25 -2.98 -1.93
C LEU A 88 6.37 -1.51 -2.28
N LEU A 89 6.37 -1.20 -3.55
CA LEU A 89 6.56 0.14 -4.06
C LEU A 89 5.57 0.43 -5.18
N ASN A 90 4.76 1.47 -5.02
CA ASN A 90 3.91 1.92 -6.12
C ASN A 90 4.77 2.54 -7.23
N PRO A 91 4.41 2.41 -8.52
CA PRO A 91 5.22 2.93 -9.62
C PRO A 91 5.29 4.45 -9.67
N ASP A 92 4.36 5.15 -9.02
CA ASP A 92 4.28 6.62 -8.97
C ASP A 92 4.94 7.24 -7.72
N ILE A 93 5.58 6.42 -6.88
CA ILE A 93 6.38 6.87 -5.73
C ILE A 93 7.79 7.29 -6.20
N GLU A 94 8.33 8.34 -5.62
CA GLU A 94 9.75 8.68 -5.69
C GLU A 94 10.42 8.35 -4.35
N ILE A 95 11.38 7.44 -4.35
CA ILE A 95 12.17 7.07 -3.17
C ILE A 95 13.63 6.87 -3.59
N SER A 96 14.58 7.39 -2.82
CA SER A 96 15.99 7.18 -3.11
C SER A 96 16.48 5.82 -2.61
N LEU A 97 17.47 5.25 -3.30
CA LEU A 97 18.13 4.02 -2.85
C LEU A 97 18.74 4.17 -1.44
N ALA A 98 19.20 5.38 -1.09
CA ALA A 98 19.71 5.67 0.26
C ALA A 98 18.63 5.50 1.33
N VAL A 99 17.38 5.88 1.07
CA VAL A 99 16.24 5.65 1.98
C VAL A 99 15.91 4.16 2.06
N ILE A 100 15.90 3.47 0.94
CA ILE A 100 15.67 2.02 0.89
C ILE A 100 16.72 1.27 1.73
N HIS A 101 18.00 1.65 1.61
CA HIS A 101 19.09 1.09 2.42
C HIS A 101 18.87 1.29 3.93
N LYS A 102 18.40 2.47 4.33
CA LYS A 102 18.12 2.78 5.74
C LYS A 102 16.94 1.96 6.28
N LEU A 103 15.85 1.86 5.52
CA LEU A 103 14.70 1.01 5.89
C LEU A 103 15.10 -0.47 6.03
N TYR A 104 15.91 -0.97 5.09
CA TYR A 104 16.45 -2.34 5.15
C TYR A 104 17.30 -2.54 6.39
N LYS A 105 18.22 -1.60 6.69
CA LYS A 105 19.06 -1.65 7.89
C LYS A 105 18.23 -1.68 9.16
N ASP A 106 17.22 -0.81 9.27
CA ASP A 106 16.34 -0.75 10.44
C ASP A 106 15.59 -2.08 10.67
N LEU A 107 15.04 -2.69 9.61
CA LEU A 107 14.44 -4.01 9.73
C LEU A 107 15.42 -5.10 10.12
N HIS A 108 16.67 -5.01 9.64
CA HIS A 108 17.71 -5.99 9.97
C HIS A 108 18.16 -5.88 11.44
N GLU A 109 18.32 -4.66 11.94
CA GLU A 109 18.86 -4.37 13.28
C GLU A 109 17.79 -4.42 14.38
N LEU A 110 16.50 -4.22 14.05
CA LEU A 110 15.40 -4.20 15.03
C LEU A 110 14.61 -5.52 15.01
N PRO A 111 14.94 -6.48 15.91
CA PRO A 111 14.44 -7.85 15.80
C PRO A 111 12.92 -7.99 15.95
N ASN A 112 12.25 -7.05 16.61
CA ASN A 112 10.80 -7.07 16.84
C ASN A 112 10.02 -6.23 15.82
N LEU A 113 10.69 -5.61 14.84
CA LEU A 113 10.07 -4.82 13.79
C LEU A 113 9.73 -5.71 12.60
N GLY A 114 8.45 -5.87 12.29
CA GLY A 114 7.96 -6.70 11.19
C GLY A 114 7.78 -5.93 9.88
N MET A 115 7.30 -4.68 9.99
CA MET A 115 7.05 -3.81 8.85
C MET A 115 7.51 -2.38 9.14
N ILE A 116 8.02 -1.69 8.13
CA ILE A 116 8.44 -0.28 8.21
C ILE A 116 8.15 0.45 6.91
N GLY A 117 7.86 1.77 7.01
CA GLY A 117 7.79 2.66 5.87
C GLY A 117 8.47 3.99 6.16
N PRO A 118 8.72 4.79 5.13
CA PRO A 118 9.16 6.17 5.27
C PRO A 118 7.96 7.08 5.57
N ARG A 119 8.23 8.35 5.95
CA ARG A 119 7.28 9.45 5.80
C ARG A 119 6.93 9.59 4.33
N ILE A 120 5.65 9.70 4.01
CA ILE A 120 5.21 10.03 2.66
C ILE A 120 4.88 11.52 2.60
N CYS A 121 5.52 12.25 1.69
CA CYS A 121 5.25 13.64 1.38
C CYS A 121 4.59 13.78 0.00
N TYR A 122 3.99 14.93 -0.28
CA TYR A 122 3.48 15.22 -1.61
C TYR A 122 4.64 15.50 -2.59
N ARG A 123 4.61 14.90 -3.78
CA ARG A 123 5.65 15.11 -4.80
C ARG A 123 5.69 16.58 -5.30
N ASN A 124 4.52 17.20 -5.42
CA ASN A 124 4.37 18.60 -5.86
C ASN A 124 4.57 19.63 -4.73
N ASP A 125 4.64 19.19 -3.47
CA ASP A 125 4.95 20.02 -2.31
C ASP A 125 5.70 19.18 -1.27
N ARG A 126 7.00 19.03 -1.45
CA ARG A 126 7.86 18.11 -0.66
C ARG A 126 7.98 18.48 0.82
N HIS A 127 7.49 19.65 1.23
CA HIS A 127 7.41 20.07 2.62
C HIS A 127 6.11 19.62 3.28
N LYS A 128 5.10 19.26 2.50
CA LYS A 128 3.78 18.87 2.99
C LYS A 128 3.68 17.36 3.18
N ILE A 129 3.29 16.93 4.39
CA ILE A 129 3.17 15.53 4.76
C ILE A 129 1.85 14.97 4.21
N PHE A 130 1.94 13.81 3.55
CA PHE A 130 0.77 12.99 3.23
C PHE A 130 0.50 11.96 4.34
N SER A 131 1.54 11.28 4.84
CA SER A 131 1.38 10.23 5.85
C SER A 131 2.66 10.00 6.65
N ASP A 132 2.53 9.99 7.97
CA ASP A 132 3.50 9.45 8.93
C ASP A 132 3.01 8.11 9.50
N GLY A 133 2.35 7.30 8.67
CA GLY A 133 1.58 6.13 9.06
C GLY A 133 0.12 6.47 9.36
N GLY A 134 -0.70 5.46 9.58
CA GLY A 134 -2.14 5.66 9.73
C GLY A 134 -2.73 5.05 10.98
N LEU A 135 -3.83 5.65 11.42
CA LEU A 135 -4.69 5.18 12.50
C LEU A 135 -5.99 4.62 11.93
N LEU A 136 -6.51 3.59 12.56
CA LEU A 136 -7.81 3.00 12.27
C LEU A 136 -8.69 3.06 13.53
N PHE A 137 -9.92 3.53 13.39
CA PHE A 137 -10.86 3.73 14.50
C PHE A 137 -12.01 2.71 14.42
N PRO A 138 -11.96 1.58 15.16
CA PRO A 138 -13.01 0.55 15.12
C PRO A 138 -14.39 1.08 15.46
N GLU A 139 -14.49 2.00 16.43
CA GLU A 139 -15.73 2.66 16.85
C GLU A 139 -16.33 3.55 15.76
N LYS A 140 -15.49 4.05 14.82
CA LYS A 140 -15.89 4.79 13.63
C LYS A 140 -15.92 3.90 12.37
N GLY A 141 -16.09 2.58 12.53
CA GLY A 141 -16.12 1.63 11.43
C GLY A 141 -14.81 1.58 10.65
N PHE A 142 -13.69 1.56 11.32
CA PHE A 142 -12.35 1.58 10.75
C PHE A 142 -12.12 2.75 9.78
N ALA A 143 -12.66 3.93 10.09
CA ALA A 143 -12.21 5.15 9.43
C ALA A 143 -10.70 5.28 9.62
N GLY A 144 -9.97 5.52 8.55
CA GLY A 144 -8.53 5.74 8.57
C GLY A 144 -8.21 7.23 8.57
N ASP A 145 -7.21 7.60 9.37
CA ASP A 145 -6.60 8.93 9.33
C ASP A 145 -5.09 8.78 9.19
N HIS A 146 -4.49 9.54 8.28
CA HIS A 146 -3.03 9.64 8.21
C HIS A 146 -2.52 10.59 9.29
N ILE A 147 -1.50 10.14 10.03
CA ILE A 147 -0.85 10.98 11.02
C ILE A 147 -0.14 12.14 10.31
N ASN A 148 -0.28 13.34 10.87
CA ASN A 148 0.26 14.59 10.35
C ASN A 148 -0.21 14.96 8.92
N TYR A 149 -1.32 14.39 8.46
CA TYR A 149 -1.89 14.67 7.15
C TYR A 149 -2.03 16.18 6.89
N GLU A 150 -1.54 16.63 5.72
CA GLU A 150 -1.53 18.02 5.27
C GLU A 150 -0.75 19.02 6.14
N LYS A 151 -0.04 18.59 7.18
CA LYS A 151 0.89 19.46 7.92
C LYS A 151 2.20 19.64 7.16
N TYR A 152 2.86 20.76 7.42
CA TYR A 152 4.23 21.00 6.95
C TYR A 152 5.22 20.33 7.90
N LYS A 153 6.25 19.68 7.36
CA LYS A 153 7.23 18.92 8.13
C LYS A 153 8.02 19.76 9.14
N GLU A 154 8.19 21.06 8.85
CA GLU A 154 8.83 22.02 9.76
C GLU A 154 8.03 22.25 11.05
N ASN A 155 6.73 22.03 11.01
CA ASN A 155 5.81 22.19 12.13
C ASN A 155 5.56 20.87 12.89
N VAL A 156 6.25 19.81 12.53
CA VAL A 156 6.08 18.49 13.12
C VAL A 156 7.40 17.99 13.67
N LYS A 157 7.42 17.66 14.97
CA LYS A 157 8.60 17.03 15.57
C LYS A 157 8.84 15.67 14.90
N ALA A 158 9.96 15.54 14.21
CA ALA A 158 10.39 14.25 13.66
C ALA A 158 10.75 13.28 14.79
N SER A 159 10.45 12.01 14.60
CA SER A 159 10.91 10.92 15.45
C SER A 159 11.50 9.83 14.57
N ASP A 160 12.50 9.12 15.08
CA ASP A 160 13.13 8.04 14.35
C ASP A 160 12.10 6.94 14.01
N TYR A 161 11.22 6.64 14.97
CA TYR A 161 10.20 5.61 14.77
C TYR A 161 8.86 6.03 15.37
N ASN A 162 7.82 6.16 14.52
CA ASN A 162 6.45 6.28 14.96
C ASN A 162 5.84 4.88 15.03
N TYR A 163 5.72 4.33 16.24
CA TYR A 163 5.09 3.03 16.51
C TYR A 163 3.59 3.12 16.83
N ASN A 164 3.07 4.33 17.07
CA ASN A 164 1.66 4.55 17.42
C ASN A 164 0.80 4.63 16.16
N ILE A 165 0.85 3.58 15.35
CA ILE A 165 0.14 3.45 14.07
C ILE A 165 -0.55 2.09 14.00
N ASN A 166 -1.59 2.00 13.18
CA ASN A 166 -2.26 0.74 12.87
C ASN A 166 -1.87 0.20 11.49
N TYR A 167 -1.35 1.06 10.59
CA TYR A 167 -0.84 0.62 9.28
C TYR A 167 0.27 1.54 8.78
N VAL A 168 1.13 0.95 7.96
CA VAL A 168 2.11 1.64 7.12
C VAL A 168 1.47 1.87 5.76
N ASP A 169 1.74 3.00 5.11
CA ASP A 169 1.20 3.31 3.79
C ASP A 169 1.70 2.30 2.73
N GLY A 170 0.77 1.74 1.97
CA GLY A 170 1.07 0.72 0.95
C GLY A 170 1.88 1.24 -0.23
N SER A 171 2.03 2.57 -0.39
CA SER A 171 2.84 3.12 -1.49
C SER A 171 4.34 2.80 -1.34
N ALA A 172 4.84 2.66 -0.09
CA ALA A 172 6.21 2.25 0.22
C ALA A 172 6.23 1.51 1.56
N LEU A 173 6.03 0.19 1.52
CA LEU A 173 5.97 -0.67 2.69
C LEU A 173 7.05 -1.74 2.61
N MET A 174 8.01 -1.71 3.53
CA MET A 174 9.05 -2.74 3.64
C MET A 174 8.73 -3.70 4.79
N PHE A 175 8.95 -5.00 4.57
CA PHE A 175 8.69 -6.02 5.56
C PHE A 175 9.69 -7.18 5.47
N ARG A 176 9.73 -8.00 6.51
CA ARG A 176 10.57 -9.20 6.58
C ARG A 176 9.77 -10.48 6.36
N LYS A 177 10.45 -11.51 5.83
CA LYS A 177 9.85 -12.82 5.52
C LYS A 177 9.10 -13.43 6.70
N GLU A 178 9.62 -13.29 7.91
CA GLU A 178 9.11 -13.97 9.12
C GLU A 178 7.66 -13.60 9.43
N ILE A 179 7.18 -12.43 8.98
CA ILE A 179 5.78 -12.08 9.17
C ILE A 179 4.83 -12.97 8.34
N LEU A 180 5.29 -13.46 7.18
CA LEU A 180 4.49 -14.33 6.32
C LEU A 180 4.20 -15.67 7.00
N ASP A 181 5.15 -16.19 7.77
CA ASP A 181 5.00 -17.43 8.53
C ASP A 181 3.95 -17.28 9.65
N ASN A 182 3.73 -16.06 10.15
CA ASN A 182 2.82 -15.78 11.25
C ASN A 182 1.42 -15.38 10.78
N VAL A 183 1.31 -14.57 9.73
CA VAL A 183 0.03 -13.99 9.29
C VAL A 183 -0.30 -14.23 7.82
N GLY A 184 0.60 -14.88 7.07
CA GLY A 184 0.42 -15.15 5.64
C GLY A 184 0.51 -13.89 4.77
N PHE A 185 0.11 -14.06 3.52
CA PHE A 185 0.12 -13.02 2.51
C PHE A 185 -1.01 -11.99 2.70
N MET A 186 -0.98 -10.90 1.92
CA MET A 186 -2.10 -9.96 1.87
C MET A 186 -3.38 -10.63 1.41
N ASN A 187 -4.53 -10.18 1.93
CA ASN A 187 -5.84 -10.72 1.59
C ASN A 187 -6.31 -10.20 0.21
N GLU A 188 -6.26 -11.07 -0.80
CA GLU A 188 -6.58 -10.74 -2.20
C GLU A 188 -8.06 -10.37 -2.42
N THR A 189 -8.98 -10.75 -1.52
CA THR A 189 -10.41 -10.42 -1.66
C THR A 189 -10.69 -8.93 -1.58
N PHE A 190 -9.83 -8.14 -0.93
CA PHE A 190 -9.97 -6.68 -0.84
C PHE A 190 -9.86 -5.99 -2.20
N PHE A 191 -9.13 -6.55 -3.13
CA PHE A 191 -8.85 -6.04 -4.47
C PHE A 191 -8.04 -4.73 -4.49
N MET A 192 -8.55 -3.64 -3.85
CA MET A 192 -7.92 -2.33 -3.82
C MET A 192 -8.37 -1.56 -2.57
N TYR A 193 -7.44 -0.94 -1.86
CA TYR A 193 -7.59 -0.20 -0.60
C TYR A 193 -7.96 -1.06 0.60
N TYR A 194 -7.32 -0.80 1.73
CA TYR A 194 -7.42 -1.51 3.01
C TYR A 194 -6.73 -2.89 3.07
N GLU A 195 -6.20 -3.43 1.99
CA GLU A 195 -5.47 -4.70 2.02
C GLU A 195 -4.20 -4.61 2.87
N GLU A 196 -3.40 -3.55 2.71
CA GLU A 196 -2.23 -3.27 3.55
C GLU A 196 -2.62 -2.95 4.99
N SER A 197 -3.72 -2.21 5.14
CA SER A 197 -4.26 -1.86 6.46
C SER A 197 -4.74 -3.09 7.23
N GLU A 198 -5.44 -4.01 6.55
CA GLU A 198 -5.86 -5.31 7.11
C GLU A 198 -4.64 -6.16 7.46
N TRP A 199 -3.64 -6.21 6.60
CA TRP A 199 -2.43 -6.99 6.82
C TRP A 199 -1.64 -6.50 8.04
N CYS A 200 -1.43 -5.18 8.15
CA CYS A 200 -0.83 -4.55 9.34
C CYS A 200 -1.64 -4.83 10.62
N LEU A 201 -2.97 -4.66 10.55
CA LEU A 201 -3.85 -4.92 11.68
C LEU A 201 -3.82 -6.40 12.10
N ARG A 202 -3.80 -7.33 11.15
CA ARG A 202 -3.67 -8.76 11.39
C ARG A 202 -2.34 -9.10 12.07
N LEU A 203 -1.24 -8.47 11.65
CA LEU A 203 0.07 -8.63 12.28
C LEU A 203 0.03 -8.15 13.74
N LEU A 204 -0.47 -6.94 13.97
CA LEU A 204 -0.54 -6.34 15.31
C LEU A 204 -1.46 -7.09 16.27
N THR A 205 -2.56 -7.67 15.77
CA THR A 205 -3.56 -8.35 16.62
C THR A 205 -3.21 -9.83 16.91
N LYS A 206 -2.47 -10.49 16.01
CA LYS A 206 -2.18 -11.92 16.13
C LYS A 206 -0.77 -12.24 16.62
N THR A 207 0.10 -11.25 16.68
CA THR A 207 1.52 -11.45 16.98
C THR A 207 2.08 -10.39 17.93
N LYS A 208 3.34 -10.52 18.29
CA LYS A 208 4.10 -9.50 19.04
C LYS A 208 4.95 -8.60 18.14
N TRP A 209 4.86 -8.76 16.83
CA TRP A 209 5.54 -7.90 15.88
C TRP A 209 5.05 -6.46 15.98
N ARG A 210 5.96 -5.53 15.75
CA ARG A 210 5.68 -4.10 15.67
C ARG A 210 5.73 -3.65 14.22
N ILE A 211 5.05 -2.56 13.95
CA ILE A 211 5.17 -1.81 12.70
C ILE A 211 5.60 -0.38 13.02
N ALA A 212 6.30 0.29 12.12
CA ALA A 212 6.74 1.67 12.32
C ALA A 212 6.77 2.48 11.03
N VAL A 213 6.71 3.80 11.18
CA VAL A 213 7.15 4.75 10.16
C VAL A 213 8.34 5.52 10.71
N ASN A 214 9.45 5.54 9.96
CA ASN A 214 10.59 6.38 10.28
C ASN A 214 10.41 7.73 9.58
N THR A 215 10.15 8.79 10.36
CA THR A 215 9.84 10.12 9.82
C THR A 215 11.08 10.91 9.38
N GLN A 216 12.28 10.37 9.58
CA GLN A 216 13.53 10.91 9.04
C GLN A 216 13.78 10.47 7.58
N TYR A 217 13.06 9.46 7.12
CA TYR A 217 13.16 8.93 5.76
C TYR A 217 11.95 9.39 4.97
N GLU A 218 12.17 9.94 3.79
CA GLU A 218 11.10 10.54 2.98
C GLU A 218 10.95 9.82 1.65
N ALA A 219 9.70 9.59 1.26
CA ALA A 219 9.32 9.25 -0.09
C ALA A 219 8.19 10.18 -0.55
N TYR A 220 7.99 10.31 -1.86
CA TYR A 220 7.13 11.35 -2.42
C TYR A 220 6.09 10.76 -3.35
N ASN A 221 4.80 11.07 -3.10
CA ASN A 221 3.67 10.54 -3.85
C ASN A 221 2.88 11.65 -4.55
N LEU A 222 2.20 11.29 -5.64
CA LEU A 222 1.22 12.16 -6.30
C LEU A 222 -0.14 12.05 -5.61
N PHE A 223 -0.90 13.16 -5.66
CA PHE A 223 -2.27 13.15 -5.16
C PHE A 223 -3.18 12.30 -6.05
N THR A 224 -3.87 11.34 -5.46
CA THR A 224 -4.86 10.50 -6.16
C THR A 224 -6.25 11.11 -6.08
N LYS A 225 -6.88 11.36 -7.22
CA LYS A 225 -8.25 11.87 -7.28
C LYS A 225 -9.25 10.82 -6.80
N ARG A 226 -10.12 11.20 -5.84
CA ARG A 226 -11.15 10.32 -5.27
C ARG A 226 -12.28 10.08 -6.28
N SER A 227 -12.20 9.00 -7.05
CA SER A 227 -13.17 8.58 -8.07
C SER A 227 -14.36 7.80 -7.47
N SER A 228 -15.37 7.46 -8.29
CA SER A 228 -16.44 6.53 -7.88
C SER A 228 -15.91 5.12 -7.59
N PHE A 229 -14.88 4.67 -8.33
CA PHE A 229 -14.15 3.43 -8.06
C PHE A 229 -13.54 3.44 -6.64
N TYR A 230 -12.81 4.50 -6.28
CA TYR A 230 -12.27 4.69 -4.94
C TYR A 230 -13.36 4.59 -3.87
N GLN A 231 -14.49 5.31 -4.03
CA GLN A 231 -15.55 5.33 -3.02
C GLN A 231 -16.25 3.98 -2.84
N TYR A 232 -16.38 3.21 -3.93
CA TYR A 232 -16.95 1.86 -3.86
C TYR A 232 -16.07 0.94 -2.98
N TYR A 233 -14.78 0.82 -3.29
CA TYR A 233 -13.88 -0.06 -2.55
C TYR A 233 -13.66 0.41 -1.11
N MET A 234 -13.44 1.70 -0.89
CA MET A 234 -13.32 2.28 0.44
C MET A 234 -14.56 2.02 1.32
N THR A 235 -15.75 1.99 0.73
CA THR A 235 -16.98 1.69 1.47
C THR A 235 -17.09 0.20 1.77
N ARG A 236 -16.94 -0.65 0.75
CA ARG A 236 -17.03 -2.10 0.87
C ARG A 236 -16.00 -2.64 1.86
N ASN A 237 -14.75 -2.26 1.69
CA ASN A 237 -13.64 -2.81 2.46
C ASN A 237 -13.63 -2.34 3.92
N ARG A 238 -14.08 -1.12 4.22
CA ARG A 238 -14.31 -0.71 5.62
C ARG A 238 -15.36 -1.58 6.31
N ILE A 239 -16.46 -1.93 5.62
CA ILE A 239 -17.48 -2.82 6.18
C ILE A 239 -16.89 -4.22 6.35
N TRP A 240 -16.10 -4.72 5.42
CA TRP A 240 -15.41 -6.00 5.55
C TRP A 240 -14.45 -6.01 6.74
N LEU A 241 -13.67 -4.95 6.92
CA LEU A 241 -12.79 -4.82 8.08
C LEU A 241 -13.59 -4.83 9.39
N CYS A 242 -14.76 -4.15 9.43
CA CYS A 242 -15.67 -4.23 10.57
C CYS A 242 -16.16 -5.65 10.84
N ARG A 243 -16.44 -6.43 9.81
CA ARG A 243 -16.89 -7.83 9.97
C ARG A 243 -15.77 -8.74 10.46
N LEU A 244 -14.54 -8.50 10.04
CA LEU A 244 -13.36 -9.29 10.44
C LEU A 244 -12.89 -8.96 11.86
N TYR A 245 -13.00 -7.69 12.27
CA TYR A 245 -12.39 -7.18 13.51
C TYR A 245 -13.37 -6.49 14.45
N ASN A 246 -14.65 -6.85 14.39
CA ASN A 246 -15.71 -6.35 15.29
C ASN A 246 -15.85 -4.82 15.34
N GLY A 247 -15.68 -4.15 14.20
CA GLY A 247 -15.86 -2.70 14.09
C GLY A 247 -17.32 -2.28 13.98
N ASN A 248 -17.58 -1.00 14.08
CA ASN A 248 -18.92 -0.42 14.06
C ASN A 248 -19.50 -0.31 12.64
N ILE A 249 -20.15 -1.40 12.16
CA ILE A 249 -20.81 -1.45 10.84
C ILE A 249 -21.93 -0.38 10.73
N LYS A 250 -22.68 -0.15 11.82
CA LYS A 250 -23.77 0.84 11.81
C LYS A 250 -23.24 2.24 11.55
N TYR A 251 -22.10 2.59 12.14
CA TYR A 251 -21.45 3.89 11.90
C TYR A 251 -21.09 4.06 10.43
N VAL A 252 -20.32 3.14 9.84
CA VAL A 252 -19.87 3.27 8.45
C VAL A 252 -21.03 3.27 7.48
N THR A 253 -22.06 2.44 7.70
CA THR A 253 -23.25 2.39 6.85
C THR A 253 -23.99 3.73 6.88
N LYS A 254 -24.27 4.29 8.06
CA LYS A 254 -24.94 5.60 8.22
C LYS A 254 -24.14 6.73 7.54
N GLU A 255 -22.84 6.77 7.76
CA GLU A 255 -21.93 7.75 7.14
C GLU A 255 -22.02 7.67 5.61
N ARG A 256 -21.86 6.47 5.06
CA ARG A 256 -21.84 6.25 3.60
C ARG A 256 -23.20 6.51 2.93
N TRP A 257 -24.29 6.19 3.59
CA TRP A 257 -25.64 6.58 3.15
C TRP A 257 -25.79 8.11 3.09
N THR A 258 -25.30 8.81 4.09
CA THR A 258 -25.33 10.28 4.11
C THR A 258 -24.54 10.87 2.94
N LEU A 259 -23.34 10.32 2.66
CA LEU A 259 -22.52 10.73 1.53
C LEU A 259 -23.16 10.41 0.18
N ALA A 260 -23.81 9.25 0.05
CA ALA A 260 -24.56 8.87 -1.14
C ALA A 260 -25.67 9.88 -1.46
N ARG A 261 -26.51 10.22 -0.46
CA ARG A 261 -27.58 11.21 -0.59
C ARG A 261 -27.05 12.58 -1.00
N ARG A 262 -25.93 13.02 -0.37
CA ARG A 262 -25.29 14.31 -0.71
C ARG A 262 -24.75 14.31 -2.15
N ALA A 263 -24.15 13.21 -2.60
CA ALA A 263 -23.65 13.06 -3.96
C ALA A 263 -24.79 13.13 -4.98
N ILE A 264 -25.88 12.42 -4.75
CA ILE A 264 -27.08 12.42 -5.64
C ILE A 264 -27.69 13.82 -5.71
N LYS A 265 -27.88 14.50 -4.57
CA LYS A 265 -28.39 15.89 -4.54
C LYS A 265 -27.51 16.89 -5.33
N LYS A 266 -26.20 16.61 -5.45
CA LYS A 266 -25.26 17.42 -6.24
C LYS A 266 -25.13 16.93 -7.70
N GLY A 267 -26.02 16.08 -8.19
CA GLY A 267 -25.97 15.52 -9.55
C GLY A 267 -24.85 14.50 -9.80
N LYS A 268 -24.10 14.09 -8.76
CA LYS A 268 -23.01 13.12 -8.86
C LYS A 268 -23.51 11.68 -8.72
N PHE A 269 -24.39 11.25 -9.63
CA PHE A 269 -25.09 9.96 -9.56
C PHE A 269 -24.16 8.74 -9.51
N SER A 270 -23.07 8.73 -10.31
CA SER A 270 -22.06 7.67 -10.30
C SER A 270 -21.44 7.48 -8.93
N MET A 271 -21.13 8.59 -8.24
CA MET A 271 -20.57 8.58 -6.89
C MET A 271 -21.60 8.06 -5.87
N GLY A 272 -22.84 8.53 -5.96
CA GLY A 272 -23.95 8.05 -5.12
C GLY A 272 -24.16 6.54 -5.24
N LYS A 273 -24.21 6.04 -6.50
CA LYS A 273 -24.32 4.61 -6.81
C LYS A 273 -23.14 3.79 -6.24
N ALA A 274 -21.92 4.34 -6.31
CA ALA A 274 -20.72 3.69 -5.77
C ALA A 274 -20.82 3.46 -4.26
N TYR A 275 -21.26 4.46 -3.49
CA TYR A 275 -21.49 4.31 -2.05
C TYR A 275 -22.54 3.24 -1.74
N VAL A 276 -23.70 3.29 -2.42
CA VAL A 276 -24.78 2.31 -2.18
C VAL A 276 -24.32 0.89 -2.51
N LYS A 277 -23.69 0.70 -3.68
CA LYS A 277 -23.15 -0.60 -4.09
C LYS A 277 -22.09 -1.10 -3.10
N GLY A 278 -21.21 -0.21 -2.61
CA GLY A 278 -20.21 -0.52 -1.60
C GLY A 278 -20.82 -0.98 -0.28
N ILE A 279 -21.92 -0.36 0.18
CA ILE A 279 -22.66 -0.78 1.38
C ILE A 279 -23.25 -2.18 1.18
N LEU A 280 -23.97 -2.40 0.09
CA LEU A 280 -24.63 -3.69 -0.17
C LEU A 280 -23.60 -4.83 -0.29
N HIS A 281 -22.56 -4.63 -1.08
CA HIS A 281 -21.51 -5.64 -1.22
C HIS A 281 -20.73 -5.84 0.09
N GLY A 282 -20.46 -4.77 0.85
CA GLY A 282 -19.80 -4.87 2.15
C GLY A 282 -20.57 -5.72 3.17
N ILE A 283 -21.90 -5.64 3.15
CA ILE A 283 -22.77 -6.39 4.08
C ILE A 283 -22.97 -7.84 3.62
N TYR A 284 -23.27 -8.06 2.33
CA TYR A 284 -23.80 -9.34 1.86
C TYR A 284 -22.78 -10.22 1.12
N SER A 285 -21.67 -9.69 0.62
CA SER A 285 -20.67 -10.53 -0.06
C SER A 285 -19.86 -11.36 0.95
N LYS A 286 -19.37 -12.51 0.49
CA LYS A 286 -18.36 -13.29 1.22
C LYS A 286 -17.03 -12.55 1.23
N ILE A 287 -16.29 -12.69 2.32
CA ILE A 287 -14.92 -12.17 2.50
C ILE A 287 -13.97 -13.35 2.37
#